data_ebaed19b8bc633c5615e432b9d4b80a3
#
_entry.id   ebaed19b8bc633c5615e432b9d4b80a3
#
_cell.length_a   1.000
_cell.length_b   1.000
_cell.length_c   1.000
_cell.angle_alpha   90.00
_cell.angle_beta   90.00
_cell.angle_gamma   90.00
#
_symmetry.space_group_name_H-M   'P 1'
#
loop_
_entity.id
_entity.type
_entity.pdbx_description
1 polymer ?
#
loop_
_entity_poly.entity_id
_entity_poly.type
_entity_poly.pdbx_seq_one_letter_code
_entity_poly.pdbx_strand_id
1 'polypeptide(L)'
;MFSKPYLPLLALVALIGCGDTSDDTSGDSAVIGPYAACAEENHVGSFEVTLKDTFTSVQGTVTNAVRPSDVSDVTSTDGTCKLLQPKTLFCDPMCGSGETCGADGACVALPTNQSVGLVAISGLTAEVSMEARAPVFYYNHVGDLPHPAFREGDEMVLTASADEIAPFSIATTGITALEVTTSSMALERDTPGVLDWAAGTSQDSTKIEIELNIANHGGTPAKVQCLSDDSGHFEIPVSMVNALLDLGFSGFPSVSLTRAASNVATTDYGCVDFRAQSTTVLSVDIDGLISCSDSSDCPAEQTCQADLTCG
;
A
#
# COMPACT_ATOMS: atom_id res chain seq x y z
N MET A 1 72.58 22.59 -34.49
CA MET A 1 73.03 21.96 -33.23
C MET A 1 72.06 20.88 -32.91
N PHE A 2 72.51 19.67 -32.96
CA PHE A 2 71.70 18.44 -32.85
C PHE A 2 71.42 18.09 -31.39
N SER A 3 70.25 17.60 -31.10
CA SER A 3 70.06 16.71 -29.98
C SER A 3 68.85 15.77 -30.23
N LYS A 4 69.13 14.48 -30.26
CA LYS A 4 68.18 13.39 -30.42
C LYS A 4 67.49 13.06 -29.09
N PRO A 5 66.22 12.60 -29.10
CA PRO A 5 65.61 12.03 -27.93
C PRO A 5 65.79 10.50 -27.88
N TYR A 6 66.01 10.00 -26.68
CA TYR A 6 66.06 8.58 -26.31
C TYR A 6 64.65 8.01 -26.11
N LEU A 7 64.35 6.88 -26.70
CA LEU A 7 63.19 6.06 -26.47
C LEU A 7 63.51 5.04 -25.35
N PRO A 8 62.67 4.85 -24.36
CA PRO A 8 62.75 3.67 -23.47
C PRO A 8 61.83 2.58 -23.95
N LEU A 9 62.39 1.40 -23.99
CA LEU A 9 61.81 0.07 -24.29
C LEU A 9 60.83 -0.33 -23.19
N LEU A 10 59.54 -0.49 -23.53
CA LEU A 10 58.55 -1.07 -22.62
C LEU A 10 58.54 -2.62 -22.75
N ALA A 11 58.88 -3.27 -21.66
CA ALA A 11 58.77 -4.73 -21.54
C ALA A 11 57.29 -5.10 -21.30
N LEU A 12 56.76 -5.96 -22.18
CA LEU A 12 55.43 -6.54 -22.11
C LEU A 12 55.53 -7.79 -21.20
N VAL A 13 54.96 -7.72 -19.98
CA VAL A 13 54.74 -8.87 -19.11
C VAL A 13 53.35 -9.42 -19.37
N ALA A 14 53.25 -10.58 -19.97
CA ALA A 14 52.03 -11.33 -20.12
C ALA A 14 51.71 -12.05 -18.79
N LEU A 15 50.73 -11.61 -18.06
CA LEU A 15 50.12 -12.36 -16.95
C LEU A 15 49.03 -13.27 -17.50
N ILE A 16 49.29 -14.55 -17.48
CA ILE A 16 48.29 -15.60 -17.68
C ILE A 16 47.53 -15.73 -16.36
N GLY A 17 46.36 -15.12 -16.28
CA GLY A 17 45.43 -15.32 -15.17
C GLY A 17 44.55 -16.53 -15.48
N CYS A 18 44.66 -17.58 -14.66
CA CYS A 18 43.66 -18.65 -14.60
C CYS A 18 42.33 -18.03 -14.21
N GLY A 19 41.33 -18.14 -15.08
CA GLY A 19 39.96 -17.81 -14.75
C GLY A 19 39.38 -18.90 -13.86
N ASP A 20 39.15 -18.59 -12.58
CA ASP A 20 38.16 -19.28 -11.77
C ASP A 20 36.77 -18.86 -12.28
N THR A 21 36.10 -19.76 -12.96
CA THR A 21 34.66 -19.68 -13.18
C THR A 21 33.96 -20.00 -11.85
N SER A 22 33.89 -19.03 -10.97
CA SER A 22 32.90 -19.06 -9.89
C SER A 22 31.53 -18.89 -10.54
N ASP A 23 30.74 -19.96 -10.57
CA ASP A 23 29.29 -19.88 -10.72
C ASP A 23 28.76 -19.08 -9.52
N ASP A 24 28.76 -17.76 -9.63
CA ASP A 24 27.97 -16.87 -8.78
C ASP A 24 26.50 -17.01 -9.16
N THR A 25 25.88 -18.08 -8.67
CA THR A 25 24.44 -18.03 -8.36
C THR A 25 24.28 -17.16 -7.11
N SER A 26 24.60 -15.87 -7.23
CA SER A 26 24.19 -14.87 -6.26
C SER A 26 22.66 -14.76 -6.37
N GLY A 27 21.96 -15.57 -5.58
CA GLY A 27 20.60 -15.23 -5.18
C GLY A 27 20.68 -13.82 -4.61
N ASP A 28 20.05 -12.88 -5.31
CA ASP A 28 19.98 -11.49 -4.91
C ASP A 28 19.32 -11.48 -3.51
N SER A 29 20.14 -11.33 -2.46
CA SER A 29 19.62 -11.29 -1.10
C SER A 29 18.78 -10.03 -1.00
N ALA A 30 17.48 -10.17 -0.72
CA ALA A 30 16.60 -9.06 -0.49
C ALA A 30 17.19 -8.15 0.59
N VAL A 31 17.34 -6.87 0.28
CA VAL A 31 17.94 -5.88 1.19
C VAL A 31 16.83 -5.04 1.79
N ILE A 32 16.84 -4.90 3.12
CA ILE A 32 15.98 -3.92 3.80
C ILE A 32 16.42 -2.53 3.38
N GLY A 33 15.47 -1.79 2.80
CA GLY A 33 15.62 -0.40 2.39
C GLY A 33 14.75 0.54 3.25
N PRO A 34 14.78 1.85 2.96
CA PRO A 34 13.76 2.75 3.45
C PRO A 34 12.38 2.31 2.94
N TYR A 35 11.32 2.82 3.59
CA TYR A 35 9.95 2.56 3.15
C TYR A 35 9.79 2.78 1.64
N ALA A 36 9.21 1.81 0.96
CA ALA A 36 8.86 1.89 -0.45
C ALA A 36 7.48 1.26 -0.69
N ALA A 37 6.68 1.89 -1.54
CA ALA A 37 5.37 1.39 -1.96
C ALA A 37 5.26 1.47 -3.48
N CYS A 38 4.48 0.58 -4.07
CA CYS A 38 4.17 0.63 -5.49
C CYS A 38 3.33 1.85 -5.82
N ALA A 39 3.61 2.50 -6.95
CA ALA A 39 2.69 3.50 -7.50
C ALA A 39 1.42 2.80 -8.02
N GLU A 40 0.23 3.41 -7.81
CA GLU A 40 -1.06 2.79 -8.16
C GLU A 40 -1.11 2.28 -9.61
N GLU A 41 -0.52 3.05 -10.55
CA GLU A 41 -0.49 2.71 -11.98
C GLU A 41 0.38 1.51 -12.34
N ASN A 42 1.20 1.02 -11.40
CA ASN A 42 2.08 -0.14 -11.58
C ASN A 42 1.80 -1.25 -10.57
N HIS A 43 0.89 -1.04 -9.62
CA HIS A 43 0.62 -1.96 -8.52
C HIS A 43 -0.21 -3.14 -9.00
N VAL A 44 0.38 -4.34 -8.99
CA VAL A 44 -0.27 -5.58 -9.41
C VAL A 44 -0.52 -6.55 -8.26
N GLY A 45 -0.07 -6.25 -7.06
CA GLY A 45 -0.34 -7.12 -5.93
C GLY A 45 0.43 -6.78 -4.67
N SER A 46 -0.02 -7.37 -3.57
CA SER A 46 0.59 -7.22 -2.25
C SER A 46 0.61 -8.53 -1.48
N PHE A 47 1.57 -8.65 -0.59
CA PHE A 47 1.60 -9.60 0.51
C PHE A 47 1.68 -8.84 1.82
N GLU A 48 0.82 -9.17 2.76
CA GLU A 48 0.64 -8.41 3.98
C GLU A 48 0.74 -9.31 5.21
N VAL A 49 1.55 -8.89 6.19
CA VAL A 49 1.55 -9.41 7.55
C VAL A 49 0.91 -8.35 8.43
N THR A 50 -0.34 -8.58 8.82
CA THR A 50 -1.15 -7.57 9.51
C THR A 50 -1.31 -7.91 10.99
N LEU A 51 -0.87 -7.00 11.86
CA LEU A 51 -1.18 -7.03 13.28
C LEU A 51 -2.62 -6.54 13.48
N LYS A 52 -3.46 -7.43 13.97
CA LYS A 52 -4.81 -7.11 14.49
C LYS A 52 -4.75 -7.06 16.01
N ASP A 53 -5.81 -6.65 16.67
CA ASP A 53 -5.85 -6.52 18.15
C ASP A 53 -5.46 -7.80 18.89
N THR A 54 -5.85 -8.96 18.38
CA THR A 54 -5.72 -10.24 19.07
C THR A 54 -5.04 -11.35 18.26
N PHE A 55 -4.72 -11.12 16.99
CA PHE A 55 -4.10 -12.10 16.12
C PHE A 55 -3.26 -11.43 15.03
N THR A 56 -2.39 -12.20 14.38
CA THR A 56 -1.66 -11.79 13.19
C THR A 56 -2.20 -12.55 11.99
N SER A 57 -2.52 -11.85 10.89
CA SER A 57 -2.93 -12.46 9.64
C SER A 57 -1.85 -12.29 8.57
N VAL A 58 -1.75 -13.28 7.67
CA VAL A 58 -0.87 -13.23 6.51
C VAL A 58 -1.67 -13.58 5.27
N GLN A 59 -1.66 -12.70 4.28
CA GLN A 59 -2.38 -12.87 3.03
C GLN A 59 -1.68 -12.18 1.88
N GLY A 60 -2.08 -12.50 0.63
CA GLY A 60 -1.59 -11.82 -0.56
C GLY A 60 -2.29 -12.23 -1.83
N THR A 61 -2.17 -11.38 -2.84
CA THR A 61 -2.61 -11.64 -4.21
C THR A 61 -1.69 -10.93 -5.19
N VAL A 62 -1.52 -11.50 -6.37
CA VAL A 62 -0.83 -10.84 -7.49
C VAL A 62 -1.68 -11.02 -8.74
N THR A 63 -1.82 -9.99 -9.55
CA THR A 63 -2.58 -10.00 -10.82
C THR A 63 -1.64 -9.87 -12.01
N ASN A 64 -2.13 -10.27 -13.20
CA ASN A 64 -1.37 -10.14 -14.45
C ASN A 64 -1.45 -8.75 -15.09
N ALA A 65 -2.12 -7.80 -14.47
CA ALA A 65 -2.16 -6.40 -14.87
C ALA A 65 -2.75 -5.55 -13.74
N VAL A 66 -2.52 -4.24 -13.79
CA VAL A 66 -3.20 -3.27 -12.92
C VAL A 66 -4.67 -3.20 -13.30
N ARG A 67 -5.57 -3.18 -12.31
CA ARG A 67 -7.00 -2.96 -12.56
C ARG A 67 -7.24 -1.48 -12.83
N PRO A 68 -7.82 -1.11 -13.98
CA PRO A 68 -8.02 0.31 -14.30
C PRO A 68 -8.89 1.06 -13.27
N SER A 69 -9.82 0.36 -12.60
CA SER A 69 -10.67 0.92 -11.55
C SER A 69 -9.94 1.25 -10.25
N ASP A 70 -8.76 0.64 -10.02
CA ASP A 70 -8.00 0.82 -8.79
C ASP A 70 -7.05 2.04 -8.87
N VAL A 71 -6.92 2.62 -10.07
CA VAL A 71 -6.12 3.82 -10.30
C VAL A 71 -6.99 5.06 -10.19
N SER A 72 -6.66 5.92 -9.23
CA SER A 72 -7.40 7.15 -8.98
C SER A 72 -6.80 8.34 -9.73
N ASP A 73 -7.62 9.37 -9.98
CA ASP A 73 -7.14 10.66 -10.44
C ASP A 73 -6.71 11.52 -9.24
N VAL A 74 -5.50 12.05 -9.28
CA VAL A 74 -5.02 13.02 -8.30
C VAL A 74 -5.54 14.40 -8.71
N THR A 75 -6.52 14.93 -7.99
CA THR A 75 -7.16 16.21 -8.32
C THR A 75 -6.54 17.40 -7.59
N SER A 76 -5.89 17.17 -6.45
CA SER A 76 -5.16 18.18 -5.69
C SER A 76 -4.04 17.55 -4.87
N THR A 77 -3.02 18.35 -4.54
CA THR A 77 -1.89 17.94 -3.68
C THR A 77 -1.49 19.07 -2.75
N ASP A 78 -1.18 18.76 -1.49
CA ASP A 78 -0.55 19.69 -0.55
C ASP A 78 0.37 18.90 0.40
N GLY A 79 1.66 19.24 0.40
CA GLY A 79 2.68 18.49 1.13
C GLY A 79 2.73 17.03 0.68
N THR A 80 2.55 16.11 1.63
CA THR A 80 2.50 14.67 1.37
C THR A 80 1.06 14.15 1.16
N CYS A 81 0.07 15.03 1.12
CA CYS A 81 -1.34 14.70 0.94
C CYS A 81 -1.79 14.84 -0.51
N LYS A 82 -2.68 13.95 -0.93
CA LYS A 82 -3.33 13.95 -2.25
C LYS A 82 -4.82 13.79 -2.07
N LEU A 83 -5.61 14.57 -2.83
CA LEU A 83 -7.04 14.33 -2.99
C LEU A 83 -7.22 13.43 -4.21
N LEU A 84 -7.78 12.26 -3.99
CA LEU A 84 -7.98 11.21 -4.97
C LEU A 84 -9.46 11.08 -5.29
N GLN A 85 -9.77 10.91 -6.57
CA GLN A 85 -11.11 10.56 -7.04
C GLN A 85 -11.05 9.34 -7.94
N PRO A 86 -11.98 8.37 -7.79
CA PRO A 86 -12.04 7.22 -8.71
C PRO A 86 -12.22 7.70 -10.16
N LYS A 87 -11.50 7.09 -11.08
CA LYS A 87 -11.69 7.33 -12.50
C LYS A 87 -13.08 6.87 -12.95
N THR A 88 -13.80 7.74 -13.63
CA THR A 88 -15.01 7.33 -14.34
C THR A 88 -14.63 6.71 -15.67
N LEU A 89 -14.48 5.39 -15.68
CA LEU A 89 -14.15 4.64 -16.89
C LEU A 89 -15.42 4.39 -17.72
N PHE A 90 -15.40 4.84 -18.96
CA PHE A 90 -16.52 4.67 -19.89
C PHE A 90 -16.02 4.17 -21.23
N CYS A 91 -16.59 3.06 -21.69
CA CYS A 91 -16.33 2.49 -23.00
C CYS A 91 -17.62 2.44 -23.84
N ASP A 92 -17.55 2.90 -25.07
CA ASP A 92 -18.63 2.81 -26.08
C ASP A 92 -18.07 2.21 -27.37
N PRO A 93 -18.49 0.97 -27.75
CA PRO A 93 -19.48 0.12 -27.09
C PRO A 93 -19.00 -0.43 -25.75
N MET A 94 -19.95 -0.86 -24.88
CA MET A 94 -19.64 -1.54 -23.62
C MET A 94 -18.76 -2.77 -23.85
N CYS A 95 -17.83 -3.00 -22.95
CA CYS A 95 -16.91 -4.13 -23.00
C CYS A 95 -17.63 -5.47 -22.86
N GLY A 96 -17.06 -6.50 -23.47
CA GLY A 96 -17.57 -7.86 -23.44
C GLY A 96 -17.33 -8.56 -22.11
N SER A 97 -17.79 -9.82 -22.01
CA SER A 97 -17.50 -10.68 -20.86
C SER A 97 -15.98 -10.96 -20.77
N GLY A 98 -15.41 -10.78 -19.58
CA GLY A 98 -13.96 -10.95 -19.34
C GLY A 98 -13.10 -9.75 -19.75
N GLU A 99 -13.73 -8.62 -20.03
CA GLU A 99 -13.06 -7.34 -20.33
C GLU A 99 -13.51 -6.26 -19.35
N THR A 100 -12.71 -5.23 -19.20
CA THR A 100 -12.99 -4.01 -18.45
C THR A 100 -12.61 -2.79 -19.28
N CYS A 101 -13.19 -1.64 -18.96
CA CYS A 101 -12.85 -0.40 -19.62
C CYS A 101 -11.50 0.12 -19.13
N GLY A 102 -10.58 0.34 -20.05
CA GLY A 102 -9.28 0.98 -19.77
C GLY A 102 -9.39 2.49 -19.62
N ALA A 103 -8.33 3.10 -19.12
CA ALA A 103 -8.25 4.55 -18.92
C ALA A 103 -8.29 5.36 -20.21
N ASP A 104 -7.98 4.74 -21.33
CA ASP A 104 -8.03 5.31 -22.69
C ASP A 104 -9.40 5.12 -23.39
N GLY A 105 -10.39 4.54 -22.70
CA GLY A 105 -11.71 4.22 -23.27
C GLY A 105 -11.72 2.97 -24.17
N ALA A 106 -10.64 2.21 -24.23
CA ALA A 106 -10.59 0.93 -24.92
C ALA A 106 -10.87 -0.23 -23.95
N CYS A 107 -11.51 -1.29 -24.47
CA CYS A 107 -11.73 -2.50 -23.69
C CYS A 107 -10.42 -3.29 -23.59
N VAL A 108 -10.04 -3.64 -22.36
CA VAL A 108 -8.88 -4.45 -22.04
C VAL A 108 -9.32 -5.72 -21.30
N ALA A 109 -8.50 -6.77 -21.35
CA ALA A 109 -8.79 -7.98 -20.60
C ALA A 109 -8.92 -7.67 -19.11
N LEU A 110 -9.92 -8.24 -18.43
CA LEU A 110 -10.06 -8.10 -16.98
C LEU A 110 -8.85 -8.75 -16.29
N PRO A 111 -8.09 -8.00 -15.48
CA PRO A 111 -6.98 -8.55 -14.73
C PRO A 111 -7.39 -9.73 -13.83
N THR A 112 -6.62 -10.79 -13.88
CA THR A 112 -6.87 -12.02 -13.11
C THR A 112 -5.72 -12.30 -12.16
N ASN A 113 -6.03 -12.86 -11.00
CA ASN A 113 -5.01 -13.30 -10.06
C ASN A 113 -4.15 -14.39 -10.68
N GLN A 114 -2.87 -14.37 -10.38
CA GLN A 114 -1.86 -15.29 -10.88
C GLN A 114 -1.20 -16.04 -9.73
N SER A 115 -0.69 -17.23 -10.02
CA SER A 115 0.16 -17.97 -9.10
C SER A 115 1.60 -17.47 -9.21
N VAL A 116 2.22 -17.19 -8.07
CA VAL A 116 3.66 -16.93 -7.95
C VAL A 116 4.41 -18.15 -7.38
N GLY A 117 3.74 -19.32 -7.40
CA GLY A 117 4.26 -20.56 -6.81
C GLY A 117 4.12 -20.59 -5.30
N LEU A 118 5.03 -21.31 -4.64
CA LEU A 118 5.09 -21.34 -3.18
C LEU A 118 5.61 -20.00 -2.65
N VAL A 119 4.86 -19.39 -1.75
CA VAL A 119 5.27 -18.20 -1.01
C VAL A 119 5.69 -18.59 0.39
N ALA A 120 6.92 -18.29 0.76
CA ALA A 120 7.44 -18.47 2.10
C ALA A 120 7.82 -17.13 2.72
N ILE A 121 7.52 -16.97 4.02
CA ILE A 121 7.94 -15.78 4.79
C ILE A 121 8.75 -16.26 5.98
N SER A 122 10.03 -15.86 6.00
CA SER A 122 10.94 -16.05 7.12
C SER A 122 11.02 -14.78 7.99
N GLY A 123 11.58 -14.91 9.20
CA GLY A 123 11.70 -13.80 10.16
C GLY A 123 10.47 -13.62 11.05
N LEU A 124 9.40 -14.37 10.83
CA LEU A 124 8.29 -14.47 11.76
C LEU A 124 8.61 -15.45 12.92
N THR A 125 7.87 -15.34 14.01
CA THR A 125 8.01 -16.26 15.19
C THR A 125 7.69 -17.72 14.86
N ALA A 126 6.98 -17.95 13.76
CA ALA A 126 6.77 -19.26 13.13
C ALA A 126 6.92 -19.11 11.61
N GLU A 127 7.44 -20.15 10.96
CA GLU A 127 7.56 -20.15 9.50
C GLU A 127 6.18 -20.15 8.84
N VAL A 128 6.01 -19.30 7.83
CA VAL A 128 4.80 -19.21 7.03
C VAL A 128 5.11 -19.69 5.62
N SER A 129 4.30 -20.64 5.14
CA SER A 129 4.35 -21.13 3.78
C SER A 129 2.92 -21.19 3.23
N MET A 130 2.72 -20.65 2.04
CA MET A 130 1.42 -20.53 1.40
C MET A 130 1.49 -20.96 -0.06
N GLU A 131 0.48 -21.68 -0.51
CA GLU A 131 0.26 -21.99 -1.92
C GLU A 131 -0.99 -21.28 -2.42
N ALA A 132 -0.96 -20.87 -3.68
CA ALA A 132 -2.13 -20.27 -4.31
C ALA A 132 -3.30 -21.27 -4.37
N ARG A 133 -4.48 -20.82 -4.00
CA ARG A 133 -5.70 -21.65 -4.06
C ARG A 133 -6.46 -21.36 -5.36
N ALA A 134 -6.41 -22.32 -6.28
CA ALA A 134 -7.24 -22.30 -7.48
C ALA A 134 -8.75 -22.34 -7.13
N PRO A 135 -9.64 -21.72 -7.91
CA PRO A 135 -9.38 -21.00 -9.16
C PRO A 135 -9.03 -19.52 -8.97
N VAL A 136 -9.04 -19.00 -7.75
CA VAL A 136 -8.91 -17.56 -7.46
C VAL A 136 -7.46 -17.14 -7.18
N PHE A 137 -6.53 -18.07 -7.06
CA PHE A 137 -5.10 -17.81 -6.79
C PHE A 137 -4.88 -16.76 -5.69
N TYR A 138 -5.51 -17.00 -4.55
CA TYR A 138 -5.39 -16.20 -3.35
C TYR A 138 -4.47 -16.89 -2.34
N TYR A 139 -3.53 -16.17 -1.77
CA TYR A 139 -2.63 -16.64 -0.72
C TYR A 139 -3.20 -16.26 0.64
N ASN A 140 -3.31 -17.23 1.51
CA ASN A 140 -3.76 -17.00 2.88
C ASN A 140 -3.15 -18.05 3.80
N HIS A 141 -2.48 -17.60 4.85
CA HIS A 141 -2.04 -18.51 5.91
C HIS A 141 -3.23 -18.90 6.79
N VAL A 142 -3.43 -20.20 6.98
CA VAL A 142 -4.60 -20.76 7.71
C VAL A 142 -4.19 -21.35 9.06
N GLY A 143 -2.94 -21.22 9.47
CA GLY A 143 -2.42 -21.69 10.75
C GLY A 143 -2.58 -20.64 11.85
N ASP A 144 -2.54 -21.09 13.11
CA ASP A 144 -2.40 -20.19 14.24
C ASP A 144 -0.96 -19.64 14.26
N LEU A 145 -0.83 -18.32 14.17
CA LEU A 145 0.44 -17.62 14.38
C LEU A 145 0.48 -17.07 15.81
N PRO A 146 1.63 -17.14 16.48
CA PRO A 146 1.84 -16.37 17.69
C PRO A 146 1.50 -14.91 17.46
N HIS A 147 0.92 -14.22 18.45
CA HIS A 147 0.60 -12.82 18.36
C HIS A 147 1.33 -12.02 19.43
N PRO A 148 2.11 -10.99 19.03
CA PRO A 148 2.52 -10.62 17.66
C PRO A 148 3.44 -11.69 17.03
N ALA A 149 3.35 -11.86 15.71
CA ALA A 149 4.15 -12.85 14.99
C ALA A 149 5.58 -12.38 14.68
N PHE A 150 5.94 -11.16 15.02
CA PHE A 150 7.26 -10.57 14.86
C PHE A 150 7.46 -9.45 15.91
N ARG A 151 8.68 -8.98 16.07
CA ARG A 151 9.03 -7.82 16.89
C ARG A 151 9.38 -6.65 16.00
N GLU A 152 9.31 -5.45 16.56
CA GLU A 152 9.80 -4.24 15.89
C GLU A 152 11.28 -4.40 15.50
N GLY A 153 11.60 -4.08 14.25
CA GLY A 153 12.94 -4.18 13.68
C GLY A 153 13.37 -5.58 13.25
N ASP A 154 12.59 -6.63 13.51
CA ASP A 154 12.89 -7.97 12.99
C ASP A 154 12.86 -7.92 11.44
N GLU A 155 13.88 -8.51 10.82
CA GLU A 155 13.91 -8.68 9.38
C GLU A 155 12.94 -9.78 8.96
N MET A 156 12.04 -9.46 8.04
CA MET A 156 11.15 -10.42 7.42
C MET A 156 11.43 -10.49 5.92
N VAL A 157 11.59 -11.71 5.39
CA VAL A 157 11.86 -11.94 3.97
C VAL A 157 10.76 -12.82 3.39
N LEU A 158 10.09 -12.30 2.38
CA LEU A 158 9.17 -13.03 1.52
C LEU A 158 9.94 -13.56 0.31
N THR A 159 9.73 -14.83 -0.02
CA THR A 159 10.22 -15.46 -1.25
C THR A 159 9.08 -16.11 -2.00
N ALA A 160 8.99 -15.87 -3.30
CA ALA A 160 8.07 -16.51 -4.23
C ALA A 160 8.87 -17.42 -5.18
N SER A 161 8.47 -18.70 -5.30
CA SER A 161 9.28 -19.74 -5.96
C SER A 161 9.20 -19.76 -7.48
N ALA A 162 8.31 -18.99 -8.08
CA ALA A 162 7.90 -18.98 -9.48
C ALA A 162 6.80 -19.98 -9.84
N ASP A 163 5.91 -19.50 -10.71
CA ASP A 163 4.91 -20.29 -11.44
C ASP A 163 4.53 -19.49 -12.71
N GLU A 164 3.40 -18.78 -12.70
CA GLU A 164 3.00 -17.87 -13.79
C GLU A 164 3.84 -16.57 -13.80
N ILE A 165 4.42 -16.21 -12.66
CA ILE A 165 5.29 -15.04 -12.46
C ILE A 165 6.69 -15.54 -12.08
N ALA A 166 7.73 -14.88 -12.62
CA ALA A 166 9.12 -15.15 -12.28
C ALA A 166 9.39 -15.06 -10.78
N PRO A 167 10.38 -15.78 -10.21
CA PRO A 167 10.65 -15.77 -8.78
C PRO A 167 11.12 -14.39 -8.34
N PHE A 168 10.72 -14.00 -7.13
CA PHE A 168 11.17 -12.76 -6.51
C PHE A 168 11.32 -12.90 -5.01
N SER A 169 12.06 -11.96 -4.42
CA SER A 169 12.22 -11.86 -2.98
C SER A 169 12.11 -10.40 -2.55
N ILE A 170 11.43 -10.16 -1.42
CA ILE A 170 11.24 -8.82 -0.85
C ILE A 170 11.51 -8.90 0.64
N ALA A 171 12.36 -8.01 1.18
CA ALA A 171 12.57 -7.88 2.62
C ALA A 171 11.87 -6.63 3.15
N THR A 172 11.28 -6.75 4.33
CA THR A 172 10.73 -5.64 5.10
C THR A 172 11.06 -5.81 6.58
N THR A 173 10.67 -4.87 7.43
CA THR A 173 10.91 -4.91 8.87
C THR A 173 9.63 -5.07 9.66
N GLY A 174 9.74 -5.71 10.83
CA GLY A 174 8.67 -5.76 11.82
C GLY A 174 8.38 -4.37 12.39
N ILE A 175 7.11 -4.16 12.75
CA ILE A 175 6.59 -2.94 13.35
C ILE A 175 5.96 -3.23 14.71
N THR A 176 5.73 -2.21 15.53
CA THR A 176 4.80 -2.29 16.67
C THR A 176 3.37 -2.03 16.22
N ALA A 177 2.39 -2.55 16.97
CA ALA A 177 1.00 -2.18 16.75
C ALA A 177 0.82 -0.65 16.86
N LEU A 178 -0.05 -0.10 16.02
CA LEU A 178 -0.36 1.32 16.03
C LEU A 178 -1.30 1.65 17.19
N GLU A 179 -0.85 2.49 18.09
CA GLU A 179 -1.65 3.03 19.19
C GLU A 179 -2.03 4.49 18.89
N VAL A 180 -3.24 4.71 18.39
CA VAL A 180 -3.76 6.05 18.13
C VAL A 180 -4.32 6.63 19.41
N THR A 181 -3.91 7.86 19.77
CA THR A 181 -4.35 8.57 20.97
C THR A 181 -5.53 9.51 20.71
N THR A 182 -5.73 9.93 19.46
CA THR A 182 -6.94 10.62 19.01
C THR A 182 -8.12 9.66 19.07
N SER A 183 -9.21 10.03 19.76
CA SER A 183 -10.41 9.18 19.88
C SER A 183 -11.36 9.30 18.68
N SER A 184 -11.50 10.49 18.13
CA SER A 184 -12.20 10.83 16.90
C SER A 184 -11.56 12.07 16.30
N MET A 185 -11.73 12.29 15.01
CA MET A 185 -11.19 13.48 14.32
C MET A 185 -12.31 14.45 14.01
N ALA A 186 -12.23 15.69 14.54
CA ALA A 186 -13.10 16.76 14.09
C ALA A 186 -12.66 17.25 12.71
N LEU A 187 -13.59 17.41 11.79
CA LEU A 187 -13.35 17.94 10.45
C LEU A 187 -14.17 19.21 10.26
N GLU A 188 -13.49 20.33 10.35
CA GLU A 188 -14.09 21.67 10.26
C GLU A 188 -13.43 22.45 9.12
N ARG A 189 -14.24 23.28 8.45
CA ARG A 189 -13.75 24.17 7.40
C ARG A 189 -12.73 25.15 7.97
N ASP A 190 -11.69 25.43 7.20
CA ASP A 190 -10.58 26.31 7.52
C ASP A 190 -9.75 25.90 8.75
N THR A 191 -9.88 24.63 9.15
CA THR A 191 -9.14 24.02 10.27
C THR A 191 -8.41 22.77 9.78
N PRO A 192 -7.14 22.51 10.20
CA PRO A 192 -6.46 21.27 9.84
C PRO A 192 -7.09 20.08 10.57
N GLY A 193 -7.08 18.91 9.93
CA GLY A 193 -7.45 17.66 10.59
C GLY A 193 -6.28 17.13 11.41
N VAL A 194 -6.42 17.00 12.73
CA VAL A 194 -5.32 16.64 13.64
C VAL A 194 -5.42 15.18 14.06
N LEU A 195 -4.29 14.48 13.99
CA LEU A 195 -4.14 13.07 14.35
C LEU A 195 -2.89 12.86 15.20
N ASP A 196 -3.05 12.16 16.32
CA ASP A 196 -1.98 11.84 17.26
C ASP A 196 -1.93 10.34 17.55
N TRP A 197 -0.72 9.79 17.67
CA TRP A 197 -0.47 8.37 17.98
C TRP A 197 0.83 8.22 18.77
N ALA A 198 1.05 7.04 19.36
CA ALA A 198 2.36 6.69 19.93
C ALA A 198 3.36 6.43 18.79
N ALA A 199 4.42 7.24 18.70
CA ALA A 199 5.44 7.09 17.67
C ALA A 199 6.16 5.74 17.76
N GLY A 200 6.48 5.13 16.62
CA GLY A 200 7.35 3.96 16.54
C GLY A 200 8.83 4.33 16.70
N THR A 201 9.68 3.33 16.92
CA THR A 201 11.13 3.54 17.06
C THR A 201 11.89 3.40 15.73
N SER A 202 11.33 2.69 14.75
CA SER A 202 11.94 2.38 13.44
C SER A 202 11.48 3.37 12.36
N GLN A 203 11.77 4.67 12.52
CA GLN A 203 11.21 5.75 11.71
C GLN A 203 11.61 5.74 10.22
N ASP A 204 12.80 5.25 9.87
CA ASP A 204 13.29 5.29 8.48
C ASP A 204 12.61 4.25 7.58
N SER A 205 12.27 3.09 8.11
CA SER A 205 11.62 2.00 7.38
C SER A 205 10.11 1.97 7.52
N THR A 206 9.54 2.81 8.42
CA THR A 206 8.10 2.86 8.74
C THR A 206 7.50 4.20 8.35
N LYS A 207 6.27 4.16 7.84
CA LYS A 207 5.44 5.35 7.59
C LYS A 207 4.07 5.16 8.19
N ILE A 208 3.39 6.27 8.40
CA ILE A 208 1.96 6.30 8.69
C ILE A 208 1.25 6.70 7.41
N GLU A 209 0.45 5.79 6.89
CA GLU A 209 -0.47 6.04 5.79
C GLU A 209 -1.81 6.47 6.39
N ILE A 210 -2.32 7.60 5.94
CA ILE A 210 -3.58 8.18 6.42
C ILE A 210 -4.54 8.21 5.24
N GLU A 211 -5.74 7.66 5.40
CA GLU A 211 -6.81 7.75 4.42
C GLU A 211 -8.07 8.31 5.07
N LEU A 212 -8.47 9.51 4.65
CA LEU A 212 -9.69 10.19 5.10
C LEU A 212 -10.77 10.07 4.02
N ASN A 213 -11.90 9.46 4.38
CA ASN A 213 -13.06 9.30 3.51
C ASN A 213 -14.32 9.81 4.24
N ILE A 214 -15.05 10.74 3.61
CA ILE A 214 -16.24 11.35 4.19
C ILE A 214 -17.51 11.15 3.35
N ALA A 215 -17.44 10.33 2.30
CA ALA A 215 -18.55 10.08 1.37
C ALA A 215 -18.68 8.58 1.08
N ASN A 216 -18.92 7.76 2.11
CA ASN A 216 -18.95 6.31 2.00
C ASN A 216 -20.23 5.74 1.35
N HIS A 217 -21.37 6.46 1.42
CA HIS A 217 -22.68 5.99 0.95
C HIS A 217 -23.48 7.08 0.24
N GLY A 218 -22.87 7.77 -0.70
CA GLY A 218 -23.50 8.86 -1.43
C GLY A 218 -22.51 10.00 -1.66
N GLY A 219 -22.94 11.04 -2.37
CA GLY A 219 -22.06 12.15 -2.70
C GLY A 219 -21.03 11.81 -3.77
N THR A 220 -20.00 12.61 -3.90
CA THR A 220 -18.90 12.42 -4.85
C THR A 220 -17.84 11.53 -4.21
N PRO A 221 -17.58 10.32 -4.71
CA PRO A 221 -16.52 9.47 -4.17
C PRO A 221 -15.18 10.20 -4.27
N ALA A 222 -14.57 10.44 -3.11
CA ALA A 222 -13.24 11.05 -3.00
C ALA A 222 -12.61 10.69 -1.67
N LYS A 223 -11.28 10.69 -1.62
CA LYS A 223 -10.53 10.47 -0.38
C LYS A 223 -9.28 11.33 -0.35
N VAL A 224 -8.86 11.74 0.82
CA VAL A 224 -7.53 12.32 1.04
C VAL A 224 -6.61 11.22 1.52
N GLN A 225 -5.51 11.02 0.83
CA GLN A 225 -4.42 10.15 1.26
C GLN A 225 -3.20 10.99 1.61
N CYS A 226 -2.62 10.74 2.78
CA CYS A 226 -1.37 11.38 3.21
C CYS A 226 -0.37 10.31 3.63
N LEU A 227 0.92 10.61 3.44
CA LEU A 227 2.02 9.79 3.92
C LEU A 227 2.82 10.61 4.92
N SER A 228 2.93 10.14 6.16
CA SER A 228 3.65 10.80 7.25
C SER A 228 4.81 9.95 7.73
N ASP A 229 5.83 10.62 8.27
CA ASP A 229 6.79 9.96 9.14
C ASP A 229 6.08 9.48 10.41
N ASP A 230 6.59 8.40 11.03
CA ASP A 230 6.03 7.85 12.27
C ASP A 230 6.48 8.67 13.50
N SER A 231 6.14 9.97 13.46
CA SER A 231 6.58 10.98 14.45
C SER A 231 5.65 11.15 15.65
N GLY A 232 4.46 10.52 15.60
CA GLY A 232 3.45 10.62 16.65
C GLY A 232 2.41 11.71 16.42
N HIS A 233 2.53 12.53 15.39
CA HIS A 233 1.63 13.64 15.10
C HIS A 233 1.57 13.95 13.60
N PHE A 234 0.39 14.28 13.10
CA PHE A 234 0.19 14.78 11.74
C PHE A 234 -1.00 15.72 11.65
N GLU A 235 -0.85 16.77 10.85
CA GLU A 235 -1.93 17.68 10.48
C GLU A 235 -2.27 17.52 9.00
N ILE A 236 -3.49 17.11 8.68
CA ILE A 236 -4.01 17.12 7.31
C ILE A 236 -4.19 18.60 6.93
N PRO A 237 -3.56 19.07 5.83
CA PRO A 237 -3.60 20.47 5.45
C PRO A 237 -5.02 21.02 5.26
N VAL A 238 -5.25 22.26 5.67
CA VAL A 238 -6.55 22.97 5.53
C VAL A 238 -7.05 22.94 4.09
N SER A 239 -6.17 23.06 3.10
CA SER A 239 -6.52 22.98 1.69
C SER A 239 -7.14 21.63 1.31
N MET A 240 -6.61 20.52 1.87
CA MET A 240 -7.14 19.18 1.64
C MET A 240 -8.48 18.97 2.34
N VAL A 241 -8.60 19.44 3.59
CA VAL A 241 -9.86 19.43 4.35
C VAL A 241 -10.97 20.18 3.60
N ASN A 242 -10.69 21.42 3.17
CA ASN A 242 -11.67 22.23 2.46
C ASN A 242 -12.05 21.61 1.12
N ALA A 243 -11.05 21.13 0.35
CA ALA A 243 -11.29 20.49 -0.95
C ALA A 243 -12.15 19.21 -0.83
N LEU A 244 -11.95 18.44 0.23
CA LEU A 244 -12.76 17.24 0.48
C LEU A 244 -14.20 17.63 0.91
N LEU A 245 -14.35 18.59 1.82
CA LEU A 245 -15.65 19.10 2.27
C LEU A 245 -16.47 19.74 1.12
N ASP A 246 -15.81 20.36 0.14
CA ASP A 246 -16.47 20.95 -1.04
C ASP A 246 -17.12 19.89 -1.96
N LEU A 247 -16.68 18.63 -1.89
CA LEU A 247 -17.28 17.52 -2.63
C LEU A 247 -18.52 16.93 -1.94
N GLY A 248 -18.76 17.32 -0.69
CA GLY A 248 -19.86 16.82 0.14
C GLY A 248 -19.46 15.64 1.01
N PHE A 249 -20.32 15.34 1.98
CA PHE A 249 -20.13 14.26 2.94
C PHE A 249 -21.42 13.47 3.11
N SER A 250 -21.30 12.19 3.48
CA SER A 250 -22.44 11.29 3.66
C SER A 250 -22.04 10.03 4.42
N GLY A 251 -23.02 9.29 4.91
CA GLY A 251 -22.81 8.00 5.55
C GLY A 251 -22.02 8.11 6.85
N PHE A 252 -21.00 7.29 6.98
CA PHE A 252 -20.16 7.18 8.17
C PHE A 252 -18.72 7.64 7.85
N PRO A 253 -18.44 8.93 7.93
CA PRO A 253 -17.09 9.47 7.74
C PRO A 253 -16.08 8.77 8.63
N SER A 254 -14.93 8.44 8.05
CA SER A 254 -13.87 7.73 8.76
C SER A 254 -12.48 8.16 8.29
N VAL A 255 -11.53 8.05 9.18
CA VAL A 255 -10.10 8.16 8.87
C VAL A 255 -9.40 6.89 9.33
N SER A 256 -8.66 6.26 8.43
CA SER A 256 -7.78 5.13 8.76
C SER A 256 -6.34 5.61 8.85
N LEU A 257 -5.67 5.15 9.90
CA LEU A 257 -4.22 5.30 10.08
C LEU A 257 -3.62 3.91 10.01
N THR A 258 -2.63 3.74 9.15
CA THR A 258 -1.89 2.48 9.02
C THR A 258 -0.41 2.74 9.24
N ARG A 259 0.14 2.18 10.32
CA ARG A 259 1.59 2.04 10.45
C ARG A 259 2.03 0.93 9.53
N ALA A 260 2.92 1.21 8.60
CA ALA A 260 3.41 0.23 7.65
C ALA A 260 4.92 0.32 7.48
N ALA A 261 5.58 -0.84 7.48
CA ALA A 261 6.89 -1.04 6.86
C ALA A 261 6.65 -1.78 5.55
N SER A 262 7.14 -1.24 4.45
CA SER A 262 6.88 -1.76 3.11
C SER A 262 8.12 -1.71 2.26
N ASN A 263 8.28 -2.72 1.41
CA ASN A 263 9.25 -2.73 0.33
C ASN A 263 8.65 -3.43 -0.90
N VAL A 264 9.30 -3.32 -2.05
CA VAL A 264 8.71 -3.70 -3.33
C VAL A 264 9.64 -4.58 -4.15
N ALA A 265 9.05 -5.39 -5.03
CA ALA A 265 9.73 -6.03 -6.15
C ALA A 265 9.04 -5.69 -7.45
N THR A 266 9.84 -5.62 -8.53
CA THR A 266 9.31 -5.46 -9.89
C THR A 266 9.21 -6.83 -10.54
N THR A 267 8.05 -7.12 -11.11
CA THR A 267 7.77 -8.33 -11.90
C THR A 267 7.52 -7.96 -13.36
N ASP A 268 7.36 -8.95 -14.23
CA ASP A 268 7.01 -8.72 -15.64
C ASP A 268 5.63 -8.05 -15.82
N TYR A 269 4.75 -8.15 -14.81
CA TYR A 269 3.40 -7.57 -14.84
C TYR A 269 3.30 -6.22 -14.12
N GLY A 270 4.27 -5.88 -13.27
CA GLY A 270 4.27 -4.65 -12.50
C GLY A 270 4.95 -4.80 -11.14
N CYS A 271 4.56 -3.94 -10.22
CA CYS A 271 5.14 -3.84 -8.89
C CYS A 271 4.31 -4.62 -7.86
N VAL A 272 4.99 -5.35 -6.98
CA VAL A 272 4.40 -6.09 -5.86
C VAL A 272 4.98 -5.59 -4.55
N ASP A 273 4.11 -5.30 -3.57
CA ASP A 273 4.51 -4.91 -2.20
C ASP A 273 4.63 -6.12 -1.27
N PHE A 274 5.57 -6.05 -0.33
CA PHE A 274 5.54 -6.84 0.90
C PHE A 274 5.50 -5.92 2.10
N ARG A 275 4.47 -6.07 2.95
CA ARG A 275 4.14 -5.11 4.01
C ARG A 275 3.97 -5.79 5.36
N ALA A 276 4.53 -5.19 6.41
CA ALA A 276 4.09 -5.37 7.78
C ALA A 276 3.22 -4.18 8.16
N GLN A 277 2.01 -4.40 8.64
CA GLN A 277 1.09 -3.30 8.90
C GLN A 277 0.22 -3.49 10.14
N SER A 278 -0.22 -2.37 10.70
CA SER A 278 -1.22 -2.27 11.78
C SER A 278 -2.10 -1.05 11.50
N THR A 279 -3.43 -1.27 11.46
CA THR A 279 -4.39 -0.23 11.07
C THR A 279 -5.39 0.03 12.19
N THR A 280 -5.63 1.30 12.46
CA THR A 280 -6.71 1.79 13.33
C THR A 280 -7.64 2.68 12.51
N VAL A 281 -8.95 2.53 12.68
CA VAL A 281 -9.96 3.36 12.04
C VAL A 281 -10.68 4.18 13.11
N LEU A 282 -10.79 5.50 12.87
CA LEU A 282 -11.47 6.42 13.73
C LEU A 282 -12.69 7.01 13.03
N SER A 283 -13.72 7.36 13.81
CA SER A 283 -14.82 8.19 13.32
C SER A 283 -14.35 9.62 13.04
N VAL A 284 -15.01 10.26 12.07
CA VAL A 284 -14.80 11.67 11.75
C VAL A 284 -16.07 12.42 12.07
N ASP A 285 -15.95 13.44 12.91
CA ASP A 285 -17.05 14.29 13.35
C ASP A 285 -17.12 15.53 12.45
N ILE A 286 -18.23 15.70 11.73
CA ILE A 286 -18.49 16.84 10.84
C ILE A 286 -19.71 17.59 11.37
N ASP A 287 -19.59 18.90 11.55
CA ASP A 287 -20.71 19.72 12.07
C ASP A 287 -21.93 19.62 11.13
N GLY A 288 -23.08 19.36 11.76
CA GLY A 288 -24.36 19.21 11.06
C GLY A 288 -24.59 17.82 10.43
N LEU A 289 -23.62 16.89 10.45
CA LEU A 289 -23.81 15.53 10.00
C LEU A 289 -24.29 14.64 11.16
N ILE A 290 -25.39 13.96 10.94
CA ILE A 290 -25.85 12.87 11.81
C ILE A 290 -25.95 11.62 10.92
N SER A 291 -25.03 10.69 11.13
CA SER A 291 -25.04 9.40 10.43
C SER A 291 -26.13 8.50 11.01
N CYS A 292 -26.76 7.68 10.18
CA CYS A 292 -27.82 6.77 10.58
C CYS A 292 -27.78 5.45 9.81
N SER A 293 -28.19 4.38 10.47
CA SER A 293 -28.46 3.08 9.84
C SER A 293 -29.95 2.89 9.59
N ASP A 294 -30.78 3.48 10.44
CA ASP A 294 -32.24 3.53 10.30
C ASP A 294 -32.80 4.83 10.91
N SER A 295 -34.09 5.10 10.70
CA SER A 295 -34.71 6.34 11.16
C SER A 295 -34.81 6.49 12.68
N SER A 296 -34.56 5.44 13.46
CA SER A 296 -34.52 5.55 14.93
C SER A 296 -33.23 6.20 15.44
N ASP A 297 -32.20 6.25 14.60
CA ASP A 297 -30.94 6.94 14.93
C ASP A 297 -31.07 8.47 14.77
N CYS A 298 -32.14 8.93 14.08
CA CYS A 298 -32.31 10.33 13.75
C CYS A 298 -33.09 11.10 14.85
N PRO A 299 -32.83 12.41 15.00
CA PRO A 299 -33.67 13.30 15.81
C PRO A 299 -35.13 13.25 15.39
N ALA A 300 -36.01 13.66 16.33
CA ALA A 300 -37.44 13.77 16.04
C ALA A 300 -37.71 14.58 14.77
N GLU A 301 -38.65 14.10 13.93
CA GLU A 301 -39.06 14.70 12.65
C GLU A 301 -38.04 14.49 11.47
N GLN A 302 -36.91 13.85 11.69
CA GLN A 302 -35.98 13.46 10.64
C GLN A 302 -36.04 11.94 10.35
N THR A 303 -35.68 11.59 9.15
CA THR A 303 -35.59 10.17 8.71
C THR A 303 -34.23 9.89 8.12
N CYS A 304 -33.79 8.62 8.23
CA CYS A 304 -32.54 8.20 7.60
C CYS A 304 -32.71 8.17 6.09
N GLN A 305 -31.92 8.97 5.40
CA GLN A 305 -31.91 9.09 3.95
C GLN A 305 -31.11 7.94 3.29
N ALA A 306 -31.17 7.81 1.97
CA ALA A 306 -30.46 6.78 1.23
C ALA A 306 -28.93 6.89 1.29
N ASP A 307 -28.44 8.08 1.61
CA ASP A 307 -27.01 8.36 1.82
C ASP A 307 -26.54 8.16 3.29
N LEU A 308 -27.41 7.53 4.10
CA LEU A 308 -27.16 7.24 5.52
C LEU A 308 -26.95 8.49 6.37
N THR A 309 -27.65 9.57 6.06
CA THR A 309 -27.71 10.81 6.84
C THR A 309 -29.13 11.11 7.30
N CYS A 310 -29.26 11.75 8.46
CA CYS A 310 -30.58 12.22 8.94
C CYS A 310 -30.98 13.51 8.23
N GLY A 311 -32.19 13.56 7.66
CA GLY A 311 -32.73 14.73 6.96
C GLY A 311 -34.24 14.76 6.92
#